data_d4866ebe77566f9ce59d4e3374e2b979
#
_entry.id   d4866ebe77566f9ce59d4e3374e2b979
#
_cell.length_a   1.000
_cell.length_b   1.000
_cell.length_c   1.000
_cell.angle_alpha   90.00
_cell.angle_beta   90.00
_cell.angle_gamma   90.00
#
_symmetry.space_group_name_H-M   'P 1'
#
loop_
_entity.id
_entity.type
_entity.pdbx_description
1 polymer ?
#
loop_
_entity_poly.entity_id
_entity_poly.type
_entity_poly.pdbx_seq_one_letter_code
_entity_poly.pdbx_strand_id
1 'polypeptide(L)'
;MRSKDKNEILTLLRIHVRETLSSYLRYTEETYTQITDGFMNEDLKPLRKADSKTDDQRKMLKKRRRKEILGLRRIPIAIAIEKNTWFHLGSNSCEQMLYCLKRILDPCKEHVDNNFNPIQKACIDEFLPIRQELCNLMERTCKAIDSNDYTDADDILKKGDDLKNKISFLRKEQMNRMQESANATLKASLVYLNILQETQELVSIWRHLLRASRFFQADYVSPQDAQVLSLEE
;
A
#
# COMPACT_ATOMS: atom_id res chain seq x y z
N MET A 1 24.49 -18.88 -22.89
CA MET A 1 24.44 -17.77 -21.91
C MET A 1 25.22 -18.18 -20.67
N ARG A 2 26.33 -17.50 -20.33
CA ARG A 2 27.24 -17.87 -19.25
C ARG A 2 26.57 -17.63 -17.87
N SER A 3 26.93 -18.39 -16.84
CA SER A 3 26.42 -18.29 -15.45
C SER A 3 26.55 -16.84 -14.90
N LYS A 4 27.62 -16.13 -15.26
CA LYS A 4 27.85 -14.73 -14.91
C LYS A 4 26.74 -13.80 -15.38
N ASP A 5 26.21 -13.99 -16.60
CA ASP A 5 25.14 -13.17 -17.18
C ASP A 5 23.82 -13.35 -16.44
N LYS A 6 23.54 -14.56 -15.89
CA LYS A 6 22.28 -14.85 -15.19
C LYS A 6 22.22 -14.23 -13.80
N ASN A 7 23.34 -14.17 -13.07
CA ASN A 7 23.42 -13.53 -11.77
C ASN A 7 23.30 -11.99 -11.90
N GLU A 8 23.88 -11.44 -12.95
CA GLU A 8 23.75 -10.01 -13.25
C GLU A 8 22.30 -9.63 -13.56
N ILE A 9 21.60 -10.46 -14.35
CA ILE A 9 20.18 -10.25 -14.66
C ILE A 9 19.32 -10.31 -13.38
N LEU A 10 19.58 -11.27 -12.48
CA LEU A 10 18.86 -11.36 -11.21
C LEU A 10 19.08 -10.12 -10.33
N THR A 11 20.32 -9.65 -10.24
CA THR A 11 20.66 -8.45 -9.49
C THR A 11 19.93 -7.21 -10.04
N LEU A 12 19.96 -7.03 -11.37
CA LEU A 12 19.23 -5.93 -12.02
C LEU A 12 17.72 -6.03 -11.83
N LEU A 13 17.15 -7.24 -11.90
CA LEU A 13 15.74 -7.47 -11.66
C LEU A 13 15.36 -7.13 -10.21
N ARG A 14 16.17 -7.54 -9.22
CA ARG A 14 15.96 -7.21 -7.80
C ARG A 14 15.95 -5.69 -7.58
N ILE A 15 16.90 -4.97 -8.14
CA ILE A 15 16.94 -3.50 -8.07
C ILE A 15 15.68 -2.90 -8.69
N HIS A 16 15.30 -3.32 -9.88
CA HIS A 16 14.15 -2.78 -10.59
C HIS A 16 12.83 -3.04 -9.86
N VAL A 17 12.64 -4.23 -9.30
CA VAL A 17 11.46 -4.56 -8.47
C VAL A 17 11.41 -3.69 -7.21
N ARG A 18 12.54 -3.49 -6.50
CA ARG A 18 12.60 -2.60 -5.34
C ARG A 18 12.17 -1.17 -5.70
N GLU A 19 12.74 -0.62 -6.77
CA GLU A 19 12.38 0.72 -7.25
C GLU A 19 10.90 0.83 -7.59
N THR A 20 10.32 -0.21 -8.20
CA THR A 20 8.88 -0.23 -8.48
C THR A 20 8.07 -0.21 -7.19
N LEU A 21 8.31 -1.15 -6.25
CA LEU A 21 7.55 -1.26 -5.01
C LEU A 21 7.64 0.01 -4.16
N SER A 22 8.86 0.54 -3.98
CA SER A 22 9.11 1.76 -3.22
C SER A 22 8.44 2.99 -3.85
N SER A 23 8.54 3.15 -5.18
CA SER A 23 7.93 4.30 -5.87
C SER A 23 6.40 4.29 -5.78
N TYR A 24 5.75 3.11 -5.88
CA TYR A 24 4.30 3.01 -5.74
C TYR A 24 3.83 3.19 -4.31
N LEU A 25 4.62 2.76 -3.32
CA LEU A 25 4.30 2.99 -1.91
C LEU A 25 4.35 4.50 -1.56
N ARG A 26 5.40 5.21 -2.01
CA ARG A 26 5.49 6.68 -1.86
C ARG A 26 4.34 7.41 -2.56
N TYR A 27 4.07 7.03 -3.80
CA TYR A 27 2.94 7.59 -4.53
C TYR A 27 1.62 7.39 -3.78
N THR A 28 1.43 6.21 -3.18
CA THR A 28 0.23 5.88 -2.40
C THR A 28 0.11 6.77 -1.17
N GLU A 29 1.19 6.93 -0.41
CA GLU A 29 1.22 7.79 0.78
C GLU A 29 0.89 9.26 0.44
N GLU A 30 1.59 9.82 -0.56
CA GLU A 30 1.37 11.20 -1.00
C GLU A 30 -0.06 11.42 -1.50
N THR A 31 -0.58 10.51 -2.32
CA THR A 31 -1.91 10.63 -2.89
C THR A 31 -2.99 10.43 -1.84
N TYR A 32 -2.83 9.47 -0.93
CA TYR A 32 -3.72 9.24 0.19
C TYR A 32 -3.83 10.50 1.09
N THR A 33 -2.70 11.13 1.40
CA THR A 33 -2.67 12.38 2.15
C THR A 33 -3.39 13.50 1.39
N GLN A 34 -3.14 13.66 0.08
CA GLN A 34 -3.82 14.67 -0.75
C GLN A 34 -5.34 14.47 -0.80
N ILE A 35 -5.81 13.23 -0.92
CA ILE A 35 -7.24 12.92 -0.97
C ILE A 35 -7.90 13.24 0.37
N THR A 36 -7.32 12.78 1.48
CA THR A 36 -7.88 13.00 2.81
C THR A 36 -7.85 14.47 3.21
N ASP A 37 -6.79 15.21 2.88
CA ASP A 37 -6.72 16.66 3.08
C ASP A 37 -7.79 17.39 2.24
N GLY A 38 -7.95 17.02 0.96
CA GLY A 38 -8.97 17.60 0.10
C GLY A 38 -10.38 17.43 0.65
N PHE A 39 -10.72 16.26 1.17
CA PHE A 39 -12.01 16.00 1.80
C PHE A 39 -12.19 16.77 3.12
N MET A 40 -11.19 16.77 4.00
CA MET A 40 -11.28 17.40 5.32
C MET A 40 -11.30 18.91 5.27
N ASN A 41 -10.67 19.51 4.25
CA ASN A 41 -10.60 20.95 4.05
C ASN A 41 -11.60 21.47 3.01
N GLU A 42 -12.51 20.62 2.50
CA GLU A 42 -13.47 20.97 1.44
C GLU A 42 -12.79 21.59 0.19
N ASP A 43 -11.58 21.09 -0.15
CA ASP A 43 -10.80 21.57 -1.29
C ASP A 43 -10.82 20.56 -2.45
N LEU A 44 -11.49 20.95 -3.53
CA LEU A 44 -11.63 20.11 -4.73
C LEU A 44 -10.33 20.02 -5.56
N LYS A 45 -9.40 20.97 -5.42
CA LYS A 45 -8.19 21.05 -6.25
C LYS A 45 -7.25 19.86 -6.05
N PRO A 46 -6.87 19.46 -4.81
CA PRO A 46 -6.07 18.25 -4.60
C PRO A 46 -6.78 16.98 -5.05
N LEU A 47 -8.11 16.89 -4.92
CA LEU A 47 -8.91 15.74 -5.34
C LEU A 47 -8.88 15.57 -6.87
N ARG A 48 -9.07 16.63 -7.64
CA ARG A 48 -8.96 16.60 -9.11
C ARG A 48 -7.54 16.24 -9.57
N LYS A 49 -6.52 16.74 -8.89
CA LYS A 49 -5.12 16.40 -9.18
C LYS A 49 -4.82 14.92 -8.94
N ALA A 50 -5.31 14.36 -7.84
CA ALA A 50 -5.17 12.94 -7.51
C ALA A 50 -5.87 12.06 -8.57
N ASP A 51 -7.08 12.44 -9.02
CA ASP A 51 -7.85 11.73 -10.04
C ASP A 51 -7.08 11.59 -11.36
N SER A 52 -6.60 12.71 -11.90
CA SER A 52 -5.82 12.72 -13.14
C SER A 52 -4.56 11.85 -13.07
N LYS A 53 -3.84 11.88 -11.94
CA LYS A 53 -2.57 11.14 -11.78
C LYS A 53 -2.77 9.63 -11.60
N THR A 54 -3.83 9.19 -10.96
CA THR A 54 -4.02 7.77 -10.63
C THR A 54 -4.17 6.91 -11.88
N ASP A 55 -4.87 7.38 -12.90
CA ASP A 55 -5.02 6.65 -14.17
C ASP A 55 -3.68 6.49 -14.93
N ASP A 56 -2.83 7.51 -14.90
CA ASP A 56 -1.51 7.44 -15.51
C ASP A 56 -0.60 6.47 -14.76
N GLN A 57 -0.65 6.45 -13.43
CA GLN A 57 0.10 5.49 -12.62
C GLN A 57 -0.30 4.04 -12.91
N ARG A 58 -1.59 3.77 -13.15
CA ARG A 58 -2.05 2.43 -13.55
C ARG A 58 -1.46 1.98 -14.89
N LYS A 59 -1.41 2.88 -15.88
CA LYS A 59 -0.79 2.59 -17.19
C LYS A 59 0.71 2.32 -17.03
N MET A 60 1.41 3.12 -16.23
CA MET A 60 2.84 2.97 -15.96
C MET A 60 3.14 1.65 -15.24
N LEU A 61 2.34 1.26 -14.24
CA LEU A 61 2.50 -0.01 -13.53
C LEU A 61 2.43 -1.21 -14.49
N LYS A 62 1.45 -1.24 -15.37
CA LYS A 62 1.31 -2.30 -16.40
C LYS A 62 2.57 -2.39 -17.29
N LYS A 63 3.16 -1.25 -17.65
CA LYS A 63 4.39 -1.21 -18.47
C LYS A 63 5.60 -1.74 -17.69
N ARG A 64 5.77 -1.35 -16.43
CA ARG A 64 6.84 -1.85 -15.54
C ARG A 64 6.73 -3.35 -15.34
N ARG A 65 5.53 -3.84 -14.96
CA ARG A 65 5.25 -5.26 -14.75
C ARG A 65 5.63 -6.13 -15.96
N ARG A 66 5.34 -5.68 -17.19
CA ARG A 66 5.74 -6.41 -18.41
C ARG A 66 7.26 -6.57 -18.52
N LYS A 67 8.04 -5.53 -18.21
CA LYS A 67 9.51 -5.59 -18.23
C LYS A 67 10.06 -6.55 -17.17
N GLU A 68 9.50 -6.52 -15.97
CA GLU A 68 9.90 -7.36 -14.84
C GLU A 68 9.60 -8.84 -15.11
N ILE A 69 8.44 -9.16 -15.71
CA ILE A 69 8.11 -10.53 -16.15
C ILE A 69 9.11 -11.05 -17.19
N LEU A 70 9.54 -10.20 -18.12
CA LEU A 70 10.58 -10.58 -19.09
C LEU A 70 11.93 -10.82 -18.40
N GLY A 71 12.24 -10.09 -17.33
CA GLY A 71 13.41 -10.34 -16.48
C GLY A 71 13.34 -11.69 -15.79
N LEU A 72 12.20 -12.03 -15.15
CA LEU A 72 11.97 -13.32 -14.49
C LEU A 72 12.17 -14.53 -15.43
N ARG A 73 11.79 -14.40 -16.70
CA ARG A 73 11.96 -15.48 -17.71
C ARG A 73 13.42 -15.73 -18.09
N ARG A 74 14.34 -14.84 -17.76
CA ARG A 74 15.76 -14.91 -18.12
C ARG A 74 16.66 -15.44 -17.03
N ILE A 75 16.18 -15.55 -15.79
CA ILE A 75 16.92 -16.11 -14.65
C ILE A 75 16.78 -17.63 -14.60
N PRO A 76 17.61 -18.36 -13.81
CA PRO A 76 17.47 -19.80 -13.63
C PRO A 76 16.07 -20.20 -13.17
N ILE A 77 15.54 -21.30 -13.73
CA ILE A 77 14.14 -21.69 -13.55
C ILE A 77 13.78 -21.95 -12.08
N ALA A 78 14.67 -22.56 -11.30
CA ALA A 78 14.47 -22.82 -9.89
C ALA A 78 14.26 -21.53 -9.09
N ILE A 79 15.11 -20.51 -9.35
CA ILE A 79 15.00 -19.19 -8.74
C ILE A 79 13.73 -18.48 -9.23
N ALA A 80 13.42 -18.59 -10.53
CA ALA A 80 12.22 -17.98 -11.11
C ALA A 80 10.94 -18.51 -10.48
N ILE A 81 10.84 -19.80 -10.22
CA ILE A 81 9.67 -20.45 -9.58
C ILE A 81 9.48 -19.91 -8.16
N GLU A 82 10.55 -19.86 -7.35
CA GLU A 82 10.48 -19.33 -5.98
C GLU A 82 10.08 -17.83 -5.97
N LYS A 83 10.76 -17.04 -6.79
CA LYS A 83 10.54 -15.58 -6.83
C LYS A 83 9.22 -15.16 -7.47
N ASN A 84 8.62 -16.01 -8.30
CA ASN A 84 7.39 -15.70 -9.02
C ASN A 84 6.22 -15.36 -8.08
N THR A 85 6.03 -16.13 -7.01
CA THR A 85 4.95 -15.89 -6.03
C THR A 85 5.10 -14.51 -5.38
N TRP A 86 6.29 -14.19 -4.90
CA TRP A 86 6.58 -12.92 -4.23
C TRP A 86 6.52 -11.74 -5.20
N PHE A 87 7.00 -11.92 -6.43
CA PHE A 87 6.86 -10.92 -7.49
C PHE A 87 5.39 -10.59 -7.75
N HIS A 88 4.55 -11.60 -7.94
CA HIS A 88 3.13 -11.40 -8.20
C HIS A 88 2.41 -10.77 -7.01
N LEU A 89 2.74 -11.18 -5.78
CA LEU A 89 2.16 -10.59 -4.57
C LEU A 89 2.52 -9.10 -4.47
N GLY A 90 3.78 -8.73 -4.69
CA GLY A 90 4.22 -7.32 -4.66
C GLY A 90 3.57 -6.48 -5.77
N SER A 91 3.57 -6.99 -7.00
CA SER A 91 2.96 -6.31 -8.15
C SER A 91 1.45 -6.13 -7.99
N ASN A 92 0.74 -7.15 -7.46
CA ASN A 92 -0.68 -7.07 -7.17
C ASN A 92 -0.95 -6.08 -6.03
N SER A 93 -0.09 -6.03 -5.01
CA SER A 93 -0.21 -5.04 -3.94
C SER A 93 -0.14 -3.61 -4.46
N CYS A 94 0.78 -3.31 -5.40
CA CYS A 94 0.83 -2.00 -6.05
C CYS A 94 -0.48 -1.68 -6.80
N GLU A 95 -1.02 -2.63 -7.54
CA GLU A 95 -2.29 -2.45 -8.26
C GLU A 95 -3.47 -2.24 -7.29
N GLN A 96 -3.55 -3.03 -6.22
CA GLN A 96 -4.59 -2.91 -5.19
C GLN A 96 -4.51 -1.58 -4.44
N MET A 97 -3.31 -1.05 -4.16
CA MET A 97 -3.16 0.29 -3.58
C MET A 97 -3.75 1.38 -4.48
N LEU A 98 -3.52 1.32 -5.80
CA LEU A 98 -4.10 2.27 -6.74
C LEU A 98 -5.64 2.18 -6.79
N TYR A 99 -6.20 0.96 -6.73
CA TYR A 99 -7.65 0.77 -6.63
C TYR A 99 -8.21 1.30 -5.30
N CYS A 100 -7.51 1.06 -4.19
CA CYS A 100 -7.90 1.57 -2.88
C CYS A 100 -7.96 3.10 -2.87
N LEU A 101 -6.92 3.76 -3.41
CA LEU A 101 -6.92 5.22 -3.58
C LEU A 101 -8.12 5.72 -4.38
N LYS A 102 -8.49 5.03 -5.45
CA LYS A 102 -9.65 5.41 -6.28
C LYS A 102 -10.97 5.27 -5.51
N ARG A 103 -11.13 4.19 -4.72
CA ARG A 103 -12.32 3.98 -3.88
C ARG A 103 -12.46 5.00 -2.76
N ILE A 104 -11.35 5.60 -2.29
CA ILE A 104 -11.40 6.75 -1.36
C ILE A 104 -11.69 8.03 -2.11
N LEU A 105 -11.01 8.25 -3.23
CA LEU A 105 -11.06 9.50 -4.00
C LEU A 105 -12.46 9.80 -4.55
N ASP A 106 -13.11 8.82 -5.15
CA ASP A 106 -14.39 9.06 -5.85
C ASP A 106 -15.47 9.59 -4.91
N PRO A 107 -15.75 8.99 -3.74
CA PRO A 107 -16.71 9.54 -2.79
C PRO A 107 -16.30 10.89 -2.20
N CYS A 108 -15.00 11.09 -1.93
CA CYS A 108 -14.49 12.37 -1.42
C CYS A 108 -14.70 13.50 -2.44
N LYS A 109 -14.36 13.23 -3.70
CA LYS A 109 -14.53 14.19 -4.81
C LYS A 109 -15.99 14.52 -5.05
N GLU A 110 -16.87 13.51 -5.09
CA GLU A 110 -18.32 13.71 -5.24
C GLU A 110 -18.88 14.56 -4.10
N HIS A 111 -18.46 14.29 -2.85
CA HIS A 111 -18.90 15.04 -1.68
C HIS A 111 -18.56 16.51 -1.78
N VAL A 112 -17.30 16.83 -2.08
CA VAL A 112 -16.82 18.22 -2.14
C VAL A 112 -17.37 18.95 -3.38
N ASP A 113 -17.44 18.30 -4.53
CA ASP A 113 -17.95 18.88 -5.78
C ASP A 113 -19.45 19.25 -5.69
N ASN A 114 -20.22 18.50 -4.89
CA ASN A 114 -21.65 18.78 -4.63
C ASN A 114 -21.90 19.71 -3.43
N ASN A 115 -20.86 20.24 -2.80
CA ASN A 115 -20.96 21.13 -1.63
C ASN A 115 -21.84 20.55 -0.51
N PHE A 116 -21.69 19.26 -0.20
CA PHE A 116 -22.39 18.66 0.92
C PHE A 116 -21.80 19.17 2.25
N ASN A 117 -22.58 19.04 3.34
CA ASN A 117 -22.13 19.49 4.65
C ASN A 117 -20.79 18.86 5.04
N PRO A 118 -19.82 19.66 5.55
CA PRO A 118 -18.50 19.18 5.90
C PRO A 118 -18.55 18.12 7.01
N ILE A 119 -17.50 17.31 7.09
CA ILE A 119 -17.33 16.38 8.19
C ILE A 119 -17.10 17.10 9.50
N GLN A 120 -17.57 16.52 10.60
CA GLN A 120 -17.39 17.08 11.93
C GLN A 120 -15.91 17.12 12.32
N LYS A 121 -15.49 18.20 12.96
CA LYS A 121 -14.12 18.38 13.42
C LYS A 121 -13.63 17.25 14.33
N ALA A 122 -14.48 16.72 15.19
CA ALA A 122 -14.14 15.59 16.06
C ALA A 122 -13.68 14.36 15.26
N CYS A 123 -14.31 14.06 14.12
CA CYS A 123 -13.90 12.96 13.24
C CYS A 123 -12.52 13.23 12.60
N ILE A 124 -12.24 14.48 12.24
CA ILE A 124 -10.93 14.89 11.71
C ILE A 124 -9.84 14.68 12.78
N ASP A 125 -10.08 15.19 13.99
CA ASP A 125 -9.14 15.13 15.11
C ASP A 125 -8.82 13.67 15.52
N GLU A 126 -9.78 12.76 15.41
CA GLU A 126 -9.59 11.33 15.66
C GLU A 126 -8.84 10.61 14.52
N PHE A 127 -9.05 11.03 13.29
CA PHE A 127 -8.46 10.40 12.11
C PHE A 127 -7.00 10.80 11.87
N LEU A 128 -6.63 12.05 12.11
CA LEU A 128 -5.29 12.56 11.81
C LEU A 128 -4.17 11.75 12.46
N PRO A 129 -4.25 11.30 13.74
CA PRO A 129 -3.24 10.42 14.34
C PRO A 129 -3.12 9.07 13.63
N ILE A 130 -4.24 8.48 13.19
CA ILE A 130 -4.27 7.22 12.42
C ILE A 130 -3.54 7.39 11.09
N ARG A 131 -3.86 8.47 10.37
CA ARG A 131 -3.19 8.81 9.11
C ARG A 131 -1.68 9.00 9.30
N GLN A 132 -1.28 9.74 10.32
CA GLN A 132 0.13 9.99 10.60
C GLN A 132 0.88 8.69 10.93
N GLU A 133 0.29 7.81 11.71
CA GLU A 133 0.88 6.50 12.03
C GLU A 133 1.05 5.65 10.76
N LEU A 134 0.04 5.61 9.87
CA LEU A 134 0.12 4.91 8.59
C LEU A 134 1.23 5.47 7.71
N CYS A 135 1.30 6.79 7.53
CA CYS A 135 2.34 7.44 6.73
C CYS A 135 3.75 7.14 7.27
N ASN A 136 3.94 7.20 8.59
CA ASN A 136 5.21 6.85 9.22
C ASN A 136 5.62 5.39 8.96
N LEU A 137 4.68 4.45 9.02
CA LEU A 137 4.93 3.03 8.73
C LEU A 137 5.23 2.80 7.24
N MET A 138 4.55 3.49 6.34
CA MET A 138 4.86 3.46 4.90
C MET A 138 6.24 4.03 4.61
N GLU A 139 6.63 5.14 5.23
CA GLU A 139 7.96 5.72 5.09
C GLU A 139 9.07 4.77 5.59
N ARG A 140 8.88 4.14 6.77
CA ARG A 140 9.80 3.11 7.27
C ARG A 140 9.92 1.93 6.32
N THR A 141 8.81 1.51 5.73
CA THR A 141 8.78 0.45 4.72
C THR A 141 9.56 0.85 3.46
N CYS A 142 9.38 2.07 2.96
CA CYS A 142 10.16 2.59 1.84
C CYS A 142 11.66 2.57 2.14
N LYS A 143 12.07 3.00 3.34
CA LYS A 143 13.48 2.96 3.76
C LYS A 143 14.03 1.53 3.78
N ALA A 144 13.28 0.57 4.31
CA ALA A 144 13.68 -0.84 4.32
C ALA A 144 13.84 -1.40 2.90
N ILE A 145 12.90 -1.10 2.01
CA ILE A 145 12.96 -1.52 0.60
C ILE A 145 14.16 -0.88 -0.11
N ASP A 146 14.36 0.41 0.02
CA ASP A 146 15.43 1.14 -0.68
C ASP A 146 16.83 0.71 -0.22
N SER A 147 17.03 0.54 1.09
CA SER A 147 18.28 0.06 1.66
C SER A 147 18.49 -1.45 1.52
N ASN A 148 17.45 -2.19 1.13
CA ASN A 148 17.42 -3.67 1.16
C ASN A 148 17.73 -4.23 2.56
N ASP A 149 17.30 -3.52 3.59
CA ASP A 149 17.43 -3.93 4.99
C ASP A 149 16.05 -4.14 5.61
N TYR A 150 15.73 -5.39 5.91
CA TYR A 150 14.43 -5.81 6.44
C TYR A 150 14.50 -6.21 7.92
N THR A 151 15.54 -5.79 8.64
CA THR A 151 15.72 -6.11 10.07
C THR A 151 14.51 -5.68 10.91
N ASP A 152 13.94 -4.51 10.61
CA ASP A 152 12.77 -3.97 11.32
C ASP A 152 11.42 -4.45 10.75
N ALA A 153 11.41 -5.33 9.75
CA ALA A 153 10.16 -5.68 9.05
C ALA A 153 9.09 -6.28 9.98
N ASP A 154 9.48 -7.10 10.93
CA ASP A 154 8.53 -7.75 11.85
C ASP A 154 7.92 -6.74 12.84
N ASP A 155 8.68 -5.75 13.33
CA ASP A 155 8.16 -4.64 14.13
C ASP A 155 7.19 -3.77 13.33
N ILE A 156 7.53 -3.44 12.08
CA ILE A 156 6.67 -2.68 11.17
C ILE A 156 5.35 -3.42 10.92
N LEU A 157 5.41 -4.73 10.66
CA LEU A 157 4.22 -5.56 10.44
C LEU A 157 3.32 -5.65 11.68
N LYS A 158 3.92 -5.79 12.88
CA LYS A 158 3.19 -5.81 14.15
C LYS A 158 2.48 -4.47 14.40
N LYS A 159 3.16 -3.35 14.21
CA LYS A 159 2.54 -2.02 14.31
C LYS A 159 1.41 -1.81 13.30
N GLY A 160 1.53 -2.43 12.12
CA GLY A 160 0.43 -2.47 11.16
C GLY A 160 -0.80 -3.21 11.67
N ASP A 161 -0.65 -4.32 12.41
CA ASP A 161 -1.76 -5.01 13.06
C ASP A 161 -2.42 -4.14 14.14
N ASP A 162 -1.60 -3.49 14.97
CA ASP A 162 -2.10 -2.57 15.99
C ASP A 162 -2.89 -1.42 15.37
N LEU A 163 -2.39 -0.85 14.28
CA LEU A 163 -3.08 0.19 13.53
C LEU A 163 -4.42 -0.30 12.95
N LYS A 164 -4.49 -1.51 12.40
CA LYS A 164 -5.76 -2.11 11.94
C LYS A 164 -6.79 -2.21 13.06
N ASN A 165 -6.35 -2.59 14.27
CA ASN A 165 -7.24 -2.67 15.43
C ASN A 165 -7.77 -1.29 15.84
N LYS A 166 -6.92 -0.25 15.84
CA LYS A 166 -7.33 1.14 16.08
C LYS A 166 -8.38 1.61 15.07
N ILE A 167 -8.15 1.35 13.78
CA ILE A 167 -9.09 1.71 12.71
C ILE A 167 -10.41 0.95 12.88
N SER A 168 -10.37 -0.34 13.21
CA SER A 168 -11.56 -1.15 13.45
C SER A 168 -12.41 -0.59 14.60
N PHE A 169 -11.76 -0.16 15.69
CA PHE A 169 -12.42 0.50 16.80
C PHE A 169 -13.09 1.81 16.35
N LEU A 170 -12.34 2.67 15.66
CA LEU A 170 -12.86 3.96 15.18
C LEU A 170 -14.04 3.81 14.21
N ARG A 171 -14.03 2.76 13.36
CA ARG A 171 -15.15 2.42 12.49
C ARG A 171 -16.42 2.07 13.28
N LYS A 172 -16.30 1.27 14.34
CA LYS A 172 -17.43 0.91 15.21
C LYS A 172 -18.02 2.15 15.89
N GLU A 173 -17.15 3.00 16.44
CA GLU A 173 -17.58 4.27 17.05
C GLU A 173 -18.32 5.17 16.04
N GLN A 174 -17.82 5.26 14.81
CA GLN A 174 -18.48 6.04 13.76
C GLN A 174 -19.85 5.46 13.38
N MET A 175 -19.98 4.13 13.29
CA MET A 175 -21.26 3.48 13.03
C MET A 175 -22.28 3.77 14.15
N ASN A 176 -21.85 3.72 15.41
CA ASN A 176 -22.71 4.05 16.56
C ASN A 176 -23.19 5.51 16.49
N ARG A 177 -22.26 6.46 16.22
CA ARG A 177 -22.62 7.88 16.07
C ARG A 177 -23.63 8.12 14.94
N MET A 178 -23.52 7.38 13.84
CA MET A 178 -24.45 7.51 12.71
C MET A 178 -25.87 7.04 13.07
N GLN A 179 -26.03 6.08 13.98
CA GLN A 179 -27.34 5.64 14.47
C GLN A 179 -28.02 6.68 15.37
N GLU A 180 -27.24 7.50 16.07
CA GLU A 180 -27.70 8.49 17.01
C GLU A 180 -27.91 9.88 16.39
N SER A 181 -27.36 10.13 15.18
CA SER A 181 -27.28 11.47 14.57
C SER A 181 -28.44 11.79 13.64
N ALA A 182 -28.83 13.06 13.62
CA ALA A 182 -29.78 13.61 12.66
C ALA A 182 -29.23 13.58 11.22
N ASN A 183 -30.11 13.46 10.23
CA ASN A 183 -29.81 13.25 8.80
C ASN A 183 -28.87 14.27 8.13
N ALA A 184 -28.61 15.44 8.73
CA ALA A 184 -27.88 16.55 8.08
C ALA A 184 -26.39 16.24 7.79
N THR A 185 -25.75 15.35 8.57
CA THR A 185 -24.33 15.01 8.41
C THR A 185 -24.11 13.59 7.86
N LEU A 186 -25.19 12.89 7.49
CA LEU A 186 -25.14 11.49 7.11
C LEU A 186 -24.21 11.24 5.90
N LYS A 187 -24.24 12.13 4.88
CA LYS A 187 -23.40 11.98 3.68
C LYS A 187 -21.91 12.07 4.01
N ALA A 188 -21.50 13.06 4.80
CA ALA A 188 -20.11 13.19 5.25
C ALA A 188 -19.68 12.00 6.11
N SER A 189 -20.55 11.53 6.97
CA SER A 189 -20.32 10.37 7.83
C SER A 189 -20.14 9.07 7.04
N LEU A 190 -20.89 8.89 5.95
CA LEU A 190 -20.74 7.75 5.04
C LEU A 190 -19.40 7.79 4.29
N VAL A 191 -18.99 8.97 3.79
CA VAL A 191 -17.68 9.14 3.14
C VAL A 191 -16.56 8.87 4.16
N TYR A 192 -16.67 9.36 5.37
CA TYR A 192 -15.69 9.11 6.43
C TYR A 192 -15.59 7.63 6.79
N LEU A 193 -16.72 6.94 6.93
CA LEU A 193 -16.75 5.49 7.16
C LEU A 193 -16.07 4.72 6.02
N ASN A 194 -16.28 5.14 4.77
CA ASN A 194 -15.58 4.60 3.60
C ASN A 194 -14.07 4.85 3.69
N ILE A 195 -13.63 6.06 4.06
CA ILE A 195 -12.21 6.36 4.27
C ILE A 195 -11.59 5.40 5.30
N LEU A 196 -12.25 5.20 6.45
CA LEU A 196 -11.78 4.28 7.47
C LEU A 196 -11.70 2.84 6.97
N GLN A 197 -12.71 2.37 6.24
CA GLN A 197 -12.75 1.04 5.64
C GLN A 197 -11.58 0.83 4.67
N GLU A 198 -11.40 1.75 3.74
CA GLU A 198 -10.34 1.67 2.74
C GLU A 198 -8.94 1.88 3.35
N THR A 199 -8.84 2.68 4.42
CA THR A 199 -7.58 2.80 5.18
C THR A 199 -7.19 1.47 5.82
N GLN A 200 -8.13 0.74 6.39
CA GLN A 200 -7.89 -0.59 6.94
C GLN A 200 -7.44 -1.59 5.86
N GLU A 201 -8.06 -1.52 4.69
CA GLU A 201 -7.67 -2.33 3.53
C GLU A 201 -6.27 -1.95 3.04
N LEU A 202 -5.96 -0.66 2.96
CA LEU A 202 -4.66 -0.14 2.57
C LEU A 202 -3.54 -0.65 3.50
N VAL A 203 -3.79 -0.72 4.82
CA VAL A 203 -2.84 -1.32 5.78
C VAL A 203 -2.59 -2.79 5.45
N SER A 204 -3.62 -3.56 5.12
CA SER A 204 -3.49 -4.98 4.75
C SER A 204 -2.66 -5.14 3.47
N ILE A 205 -2.95 -4.36 2.43
CA ILE A 205 -2.26 -4.40 1.14
C ILE A 205 -0.77 -4.01 1.30
N TRP A 206 -0.50 -2.93 2.02
CA TRP A 206 0.86 -2.47 2.31
C TRP A 206 1.69 -3.53 3.05
N ARG A 207 1.11 -4.22 4.02
CA ARG A 207 1.77 -5.31 4.74
C ARG A 207 2.14 -6.48 3.82
N HIS A 208 1.26 -6.83 2.87
CA HIS A 208 1.56 -7.82 1.83
C HIS A 208 2.72 -7.37 0.93
N LEU A 209 2.78 -6.09 0.58
CA LEU A 209 3.87 -5.53 -0.20
C LEU A 209 5.22 -5.63 0.55
N LEU A 210 5.26 -5.31 1.84
CA LEU A 210 6.47 -5.43 2.65
C LEU A 210 6.97 -6.88 2.71
N ARG A 211 6.08 -7.85 2.96
CA ARG A 211 6.43 -9.27 2.96
C ARG A 211 6.93 -9.71 1.58
N ALA A 212 6.22 -9.35 0.53
CA ALA A 212 6.60 -9.69 -0.84
C ALA A 212 7.98 -9.14 -1.20
N SER A 213 8.28 -7.90 -0.82
CA SER A 213 9.58 -7.27 -1.03
C SER A 213 10.68 -8.02 -0.29
N ARG A 214 10.49 -8.28 1.02
CA ARG A 214 11.46 -9.03 1.86
C ARG A 214 11.83 -10.37 1.23
N PHE A 215 10.84 -11.20 0.90
CA PHE A 215 11.08 -12.54 0.37
C PHE A 215 11.56 -12.54 -1.08
N PHE A 216 11.15 -11.57 -1.89
CA PHE A 216 11.69 -11.44 -3.25
C PHE A 216 13.18 -11.10 -3.24
N GLN A 217 13.63 -10.28 -2.29
CA GLN A 217 15.02 -9.87 -2.15
C GLN A 217 15.91 -10.90 -1.45
N ALA A 218 15.33 -11.81 -0.65
CA ALA A 218 16.07 -12.85 0.03
C ALA A 218 16.86 -13.74 -0.95
N ASP A 219 17.97 -14.29 -0.50
CA ASP A 219 18.73 -15.24 -1.30
C ASP A 219 17.96 -16.54 -1.49
N TYR A 220 18.24 -17.21 -2.61
CA TYR A 220 17.66 -18.52 -2.88
C TYR A 220 18.24 -19.55 -1.91
N VAL A 221 17.38 -20.15 -1.11
CA VAL A 221 17.72 -21.31 -0.25
C VAL A 221 17.22 -22.54 -0.97
N SER A 222 18.14 -23.48 -1.26
CA SER A 222 17.72 -24.74 -1.89
C SER A 222 16.80 -25.53 -0.93
N PRO A 223 15.88 -26.37 -1.44
CA PRO A 223 15.04 -27.21 -0.58
C PRO A 223 15.83 -28.12 0.37
N GLN A 224 17.07 -28.47 0.01
CA GLN A 224 17.97 -29.27 0.84
C GLN A 224 18.55 -28.44 2.00
N ASP A 225 18.90 -27.18 1.76
CA ASP A 225 19.41 -26.28 2.79
C ASP A 225 18.29 -25.79 3.74
N ALA A 226 17.06 -25.68 3.24
CA ALA A 226 15.88 -25.33 4.04
C ALA A 226 15.53 -26.43 5.07
N GLN A 227 15.74 -27.70 4.74
CA GLN A 227 15.55 -28.79 5.69
C GLN A 227 16.58 -28.81 6.81
N VAL A 228 17.81 -28.38 6.55
CA VAL A 228 18.85 -28.27 7.58
C VAL A 228 18.52 -27.15 8.56
N LEU A 229 18.06 -25.99 8.07
CA LEU A 229 17.69 -24.84 8.91
C LEU A 229 16.45 -25.11 9.77
N SER A 230 15.51 -25.97 9.32
CA SER A 230 14.34 -26.33 10.11
C SER A 230 14.58 -27.40 11.19
N LEU A 231 15.76 -27.98 11.22
CA LEU A 231 16.19 -28.96 12.25
C LEU A 231 17.04 -28.33 13.36
N GLU A 232 17.41 -27.05 13.21
CA GLU A 232 18.19 -26.29 14.19
C GLU A 232 17.34 -25.31 15.05
N GLU A 233 16.02 -25.23 14.81
CA GLU A 233 15.02 -24.55 15.65
C GLU A 233 14.27 -25.57 16.54
#